data_2cbb44b5b3c6e4e69c7df919eabf34a9
#
_entry.id   2cbb44b5b3c6e4e69c7df919eabf34a9
#
_cell.length_a   1.000
_cell.length_b   1.000
_cell.length_c   1.000
_cell.angle_alpha   90.00
_cell.angle_beta   90.00
_cell.angle_gamma   90.00
#
_symmetry.space_group_name_H-M   'P 1'
#
loop_
_entity.id
_entity.type
_entity.pdbx_description
1 polymer ?
#
loop_
_entity_poly.entity_id
_entity_poly.type
_entity_poly.pdbx_seq_one_letter_code
_entity_poly.pdbx_strand_id
1 'polypeptide(L)'
;MAPKKVCVIGAGPSGMNFLLHMQRFKQAGANNVPVVTCYEKQDNWGGLWNYTWRTGSDENGEPCHGSMYKALWMNGPKEACELPDYTWDEHFGRELPSYLPREMVFDYLQGNYLKWSITY
;
A
#
# COMPACT_ATOMS: atom_id res chain seq x y z
N MET A 1 -30.28 5.57 -9.11
CA MET A 1 -29.85 5.69 -7.69
C MET A 1 -28.47 6.31 -7.65
N ALA A 2 -28.23 7.26 -6.77
CA ALA A 2 -26.90 7.85 -6.64
C ALA A 2 -25.88 6.78 -6.16
N PRO A 3 -24.61 6.80 -6.63
CA PRO A 3 -23.61 5.86 -6.19
C PRO A 3 -23.34 6.00 -4.69
N LYS A 4 -23.10 4.88 -4.03
CA LYS A 4 -22.69 4.88 -2.62
C LYS A 4 -21.36 5.65 -2.47
N LYS A 5 -21.21 6.35 -1.35
CA LYS A 5 -19.97 7.00 -0.96
C LYS A 5 -19.30 6.18 0.14
N VAL A 6 -18.01 5.93 -0.02
CA VAL A 6 -17.19 5.16 0.92
C VAL A 6 -16.01 6.01 1.34
N CYS A 7 -15.74 6.06 2.63
CA CYS A 7 -14.57 6.68 3.21
C CYS A 7 -13.59 5.58 3.65
N VAL A 8 -12.34 5.65 3.19
CA VAL A 8 -11.24 4.80 3.64
C VAL A 8 -10.32 5.65 4.51
N ILE A 9 -10.04 5.18 5.70
CA ILE A 9 -9.12 5.87 6.61
C ILE A 9 -7.82 5.08 6.68
N GLY A 10 -6.77 5.66 6.15
CA GLY A 10 -5.43 5.08 6.05
C GLY A 10 -5.13 4.45 4.70
N ALA A 11 -4.01 4.85 4.11
CA ALA A 11 -3.46 4.31 2.87
C ALA A 11 -2.28 3.35 3.12
N GLY A 12 -2.36 2.55 4.16
CA GLY A 12 -1.49 1.39 4.35
C GLY A 12 -1.86 0.26 3.37
N PRO A 13 -1.16 -0.89 3.42
CA PRO A 13 -1.39 -1.99 2.47
C PRO A 13 -2.86 -2.42 2.37
N SER A 14 -3.59 -2.46 3.48
CA SER A 14 -5.01 -2.84 3.48
C SER A 14 -5.89 -1.82 2.77
N GLY A 15 -5.74 -0.54 3.09
CA GLY A 15 -6.50 0.55 2.44
C GLY A 15 -6.19 0.61 0.96
N MET A 16 -4.93 0.51 0.59
CA MET A 16 -4.50 0.53 -0.80
C MET A 16 -5.00 -0.67 -1.60
N ASN A 17 -5.03 -1.86 -1.01
CA ASN A 17 -5.62 -3.03 -1.65
C ASN A 17 -7.13 -2.88 -1.87
N PHE A 18 -7.84 -2.26 -0.94
CA PHE A 18 -9.25 -1.94 -1.16
C PHE A 18 -9.43 -0.99 -2.35
N LEU A 19 -8.63 0.09 -2.43
CA LEU A 19 -8.67 1.03 -3.54
C LEU A 19 -8.33 0.34 -4.87
N LEU A 20 -7.34 -0.54 -4.86
CA LEU A 20 -6.96 -1.35 -6.02
C LEU A 20 -8.15 -2.17 -6.54
N HIS A 21 -8.87 -2.87 -5.66
CA HIS A 21 -10.03 -3.65 -6.07
C HIS A 21 -11.15 -2.77 -6.62
N MET A 22 -11.41 -1.62 -6.03
CA MET A 22 -12.39 -0.67 -6.55
C MET A 22 -12.00 -0.17 -7.95
N GLN A 23 -10.74 0.12 -8.17
CA GLN A 23 -10.22 0.52 -9.48
C GLN A 23 -10.36 -0.60 -10.53
N ARG A 24 -10.05 -1.84 -10.15
CA ARG A 24 -10.23 -3.01 -11.03
C ARG A 24 -11.69 -3.22 -11.41
N PHE A 25 -12.62 -3.11 -10.47
CA PHE A 25 -14.05 -3.19 -10.76
C PHE A 25 -14.50 -2.09 -11.72
N LYS A 26 -14.02 -0.87 -11.53
CA LYS A 26 -14.30 0.25 -12.43
C LYS A 26 -13.78 -0.01 -13.85
N GLN A 27 -12.54 -0.48 -13.97
CA GLN A 27 -11.92 -0.81 -15.27
C GLN A 27 -12.63 -1.98 -15.97
N ALA A 28 -13.15 -2.94 -15.21
CA ALA A 28 -13.94 -4.06 -15.73
C ALA A 28 -15.37 -3.66 -16.10
N GLY A 29 -15.74 -2.39 -15.99
CA GLY A 29 -17.08 -1.90 -16.33
C GLY A 29 -18.18 -2.32 -15.36
N ALA A 30 -17.81 -2.64 -14.12
CA ALA A 30 -18.80 -2.99 -13.11
C ALA A 30 -19.76 -1.84 -12.83
N ASN A 31 -21.05 -2.14 -12.79
CA ASN A 31 -22.08 -1.19 -12.38
C ASN A 31 -22.06 -1.02 -10.84
N ASN A 32 -22.42 0.16 -10.37
CA ASN A 32 -22.56 0.47 -8.94
C ASN A 32 -21.25 0.45 -8.13
N VAL A 33 -20.11 0.72 -8.77
CA VAL A 33 -18.85 0.95 -8.03
C VAL A 33 -19.02 2.22 -7.20
N PRO A 34 -18.75 2.18 -5.88
CA PRO A 34 -18.90 3.35 -5.03
C PRO A 34 -17.89 4.45 -5.38
N VAL A 35 -18.24 5.68 -5.06
CA VAL A 35 -17.28 6.78 -5.02
C VAL A 35 -16.46 6.64 -3.73
N VAL A 36 -15.17 6.44 -3.86
CA VAL A 36 -14.27 6.23 -2.71
C VAL A 36 -13.41 7.44 -2.49
N THR A 37 -13.34 7.91 -1.25
CA THR A 37 -12.38 8.90 -0.79
C THR A 37 -11.49 8.26 0.27
N CYS A 38 -10.17 8.36 0.09
CA CYS A 38 -9.19 7.86 1.05
C CYS A 38 -8.50 9.02 1.75
N TYR A 39 -8.39 8.96 3.06
CA TYR A 39 -7.66 9.90 3.89
C TYR A 39 -6.43 9.22 4.49
N GLU A 40 -5.28 9.82 4.27
CA GLU A 40 -3.99 9.36 4.81
C GLU A 40 -3.33 10.51 5.58
N LYS A 41 -2.80 10.22 6.77
CA LYS A 41 -2.14 11.23 7.59
C LYS A 41 -0.68 11.49 7.19
N GLN A 42 -0.04 10.52 6.55
CA GLN A 42 1.31 10.69 6.02
C GLN A 42 1.28 11.36 4.65
N ASP A 43 2.42 11.88 4.25
CA ASP A 43 2.61 12.50 2.94
C ASP A 43 2.67 11.50 1.77
N ASN A 44 2.61 10.21 2.07
CA ASN A 44 2.64 9.13 1.10
C ASN A 44 1.89 7.89 1.61
N TRP A 45 1.54 7.01 0.71
CA TRP A 45 0.95 5.71 1.00
C TRP A 45 1.99 4.69 1.49
N GLY A 46 1.52 3.53 1.96
CA GLY A 46 2.37 2.43 2.41
C GLY A 46 2.27 2.14 3.89
N GLY A 47 1.63 3.02 4.66
CA GLY A 47 1.45 2.85 6.11
C GLY A 47 2.81 2.67 6.82
N LEU A 48 2.98 1.61 7.60
CA LEU A 48 4.24 1.33 8.30
C LEU A 48 5.42 1.09 7.36
N TRP A 49 5.16 0.63 6.12
CA TRP A 49 6.22 0.38 5.13
C TRP A 49 6.79 1.66 4.53
N ASN A 50 6.05 2.77 4.61
CA ASN A 50 6.55 4.10 4.32
C ASN A 50 7.38 4.58 5.51
N TYR A 51 8.64 4.16 5.58
CA TYR A 51 9.54 4.41 6.69
C TYR A 51 9.92 5.89 6.81
N THR A 52 9.92 6.38 8.02
CA THR A 52 10.55 7.66 8.39
C THR A 52 11.53 7.47 9.53
N TRP A 53 12.64 8.18 9.48
CA TRP A 53 13.60 8.25 10.58
C TRP A 53 13.14 9.21 11.71
N ARG A 54 12.12 10.02 11.42
CA ARG A 54 11.60 11.03 12.36
C ARG A 54 10.93 10.37 13.56
N THR A 55 11.11 10.98 14.71
CA THR A 55 10.47 10.63 15.98
C THR A 55 9.77 11.86 16.57
N GLY A 56 9.00 11.69 17.63
CA GLY A 56 8.23 12.78 18.23
C GLY A 56 6.94 13.06 17.46
N SER A 57 6.66 14.32 17.22
CA SER A 57 5.47 14.76 16.49
C SER A 57 5.84 15.52 15.22
N ASP A 58 4.98 15.47 14.24
CA ASP A 58 5.08 16.27 13.02
C ASP A 58 4.64 17.72 13.23
N GLU A 59 4.60 18.50 12.17
CA GLU A 59 4.18 19.90 12.17
C GLU A 59 2.72 20.12 12.58
N ASN A 60 1.89 19.08 12.52
CA ASN A 60 0.49 19.10 12.92
C ASN A 60 0.26 18.55 14.34
N GLY A 61 1.33 18.18 15.05
CA GLY A 61 1.26 17.60 16.38
C GLY A 61 0.95 16.10 16.42
N GLU A 62 0.94 15.42 15.27
CA GLU A 62 0.69 13.98 15.17
C GLU A 62 1.98 13.17 15.42
N PRO A 63 1.90 12.02 16.14
CA PRO A 63 3.07 11.16 16.34
C PRO A 63 3.67 10.68 15.02
N CYS A 64 4.97 10.87 14.84
CA CYS A 64 5.69 10.47 13.64
C CYS A 64 6.10 9.00 13.64
N HIS A 65 6.28 8.38 14.81
CA HIS A 65 6.85 7.06 14.88
C HIS A 65 5.83 5.95 14.67
N GLY A 66 6.28 4.89 14.02
CA GLY A 66 5.60 3.60 13.96
C GLY A 66 6.49 2.50 14.54
N SER A 67 6.10 1.25 14.38
CA SER A 67 6.91 0.09 14.76
C SER A 67 8.02 -0.26 13.77
N MET A 68 8.11 0.46 12.65
CA MET A 68 9.12 0.28 11.61
C MET A 68 10.48 0.87 12.03
N TYR A 69 11.56 0.18 11.68
CA TYR A 69 12.92 0.67 11.86
C TYR A 69 13.77 0.43 10.60
N LYS A 70 14.87 1.17 10.46
CA LYS A 70 15.65 1.24 9.24
C LYS A 70 16.12 -0.12 8.71
N ALA A 71 16.63 -0.98 9.59
CA ALA A 71 17.21 -2.27 9.24
C ALA A 71 16.21 -3.43 9.36
N LEU A 72 14.90 -3.16 9.36
CA LEU A 72 13.89 -4.19 9.48
C LEU A 72 13.89 -5.11 8.25
N TRP A 73 13.85 -6.40 8.52
CA TRP A 73 13.53 -7.44 7.54
C TRP A 73 12.13 -7.97 7.83
N MET A 74 11.39 -8.29 6.78
CA MET A 74 10.08 -8.92 6.95
C MET A 74 10.21 -10.24 7.71
N ASN A 75 9.27 -10.52 8.59
CA ASN A 75 9.25 -11.72 9.42
C ASN A 75 8.37 -12.85 8.86
N GLY A 76 7.68 -12.57 7.77
CA GLY A 76 6.97 -13.56 6.95
C GLY A 76 7.69 -13.79 5.64
N PRO A 77 7.62 -14.99 5.07
CA PRO A 77 8.20 -15.25 3.75
C PRO A 77 7.43 -14.50 2.65
N LYS A 78 8.14 -14.05 1.61
CA LYS A 78 7.54 -13.32 0.47
C LYS A 78 6.38 -14.10 -0.18
N GLU A 79 6.47 -15.40 -0.20
CA GLU A 79 5.47 -16.30 -0.78
C GLU A 79 4.11 -16.22 -0.05
N ALA A 80 4.13 -15.93 1.25
CA ALA A 80 2.90 -15.73 2.04
C ALA A 80 2.34 -14.31 1.95
N CYS A 81 3.11 -13.38 1.42
CA CYS A 81 2.76 -11.95 1.30
C CYS A 81 2.59 -11.51 -0.15
N GLU A 82 2.65 -12.44 -1.09
CA GLU A 82 2.51 -12.13 -2.52
C GLU A 82 1.09 -11.66 -2.83
N LEU A 83 1.02 -10.60 -3.61
CA LEU A 83 -0.26 -10.03 -4.04
C LEU A 83 -0.80 -10.81 -5.25
N PRO A 84 -2.14 -11.01 -5.35
CA PRO A 84 -2.75 -11.63 -6.53
C PRO A 84 -2.39 -10.85 -7.81
N ASP A 85 -2.01 -11.56 -8.84
CA ASP A 85 -1.68 -11.01 -10.17
C ASP A 85 -0.46 -10.06 -10.20
N TYR A 86 0.37 -10.08 -9.16
CA TYR A 86 1.60 -9.33 -9.10
C TYR A 86 2.64 -10.03 -8.22
N THR A 87 3.55 -10.75 -8.83
CA THR A 87 4.56 -11.52 -8.10
C THR A 87 5.79 -10.68 -7.76
N TRP A 88 6.52 -11.10 -6.73
CA TRP A 88 7.79 -10.50 -6.37
C TRP A 88 8.82 -10.62 -7.49
N ASP A 89 8.90 -11.79 -8.10
CA ASP A 89 9.86 -12.08 -9.16
C ASP A 89 9.53 -11.29 -10.43
N GLU A 90 8.24 -11.08 -10.74
CA GLU A 90 7.80 -10.19 -11.81
C GLU A 90 8.24 -8.74 -11.56
N HIS A 91 8.05 -8.24 -10.33
CA HIS A 91 8.39 -6.87 -9.98
C HIS A 91 9.88 -6.60 -10.08
N PHE A 92 10.73 -7.48 -9.52
CA PHE A 92 12.17 -7.29 -9.49
C PHE A 92 12.91 -7.89 -10.71
N GLY A 93 12.20 -8.62 -11.59
CA GLY A 93 12.78 -9.25 -12.78
C GLY A 93 13.78 -10.37 -12.47
N ARG A 94 13.75 -10.93 -11.28
CA ARG A 94 14.64 -12.01 -10.83
C ARG A 94 14.06 -12.76 -9.65
N GLU A 95 14.52 -13.97 -9.43
CA GLU A 95 14.23 -14.74 -8.23
C GLU A 95 14.85 -14.07 -6.99
N LEU A 96 14.13 -14.10 -5.89
CA LEU A 96 14.50 -13.48 -4.62
C LEU A 96 14.44 -14.50 -3.49
N PRO A 97 15.27 -14.32 -2.42
CA PRO A 97 15.10 -15.09 -1.20
C PRO A 97 13.75 -14.83 -0.55
N SER A 98 13.31 -15.78 0.31
CA SER A 98 11.97 -15.69 0.94
C SER A 98 11.82 -14.52 1.90
N TYR A 99 12.89 -14.06 2.54
CA TYR A 99 12.86 -12.92 3.46
C TYR A 99 13.58 -11.74 2.87
N LEU A 100 12.97 -10.56 2.94
CA LEU A 100 13.43 -9.36 2.25
C LEU A 100 13.52 -8.18 3.22
N PRO A 101 14.45 -7.24 2.98
CA PRO A 101 14.50 -5.99 3.73
C PRO A 101 13.29 -5.11 3.41
N ARG A 102 12.92 -4.25 4.37
CA ARG A 102 11.72 -3.40 4.27
C ARG A 102 11.66 -2.56 3.01
N GLU A 103 12.79 -2.08 2.51
CA GLU A 103 12.85 -1.25 1.31
C GLU A 103 12.30 -1.98 0.08
N MET A 104 12.62 -3.25 -0.04
CA MET A 104 12.12 -4.07 -1.14
C MET A 104 10.63 -4.34 -1.00
N VAL A 105 10.13 -4.51 0.23
CA VAL A 105 8.69 -4.67 0.47
C VAL A 105 7.94 -3.40 0.09
N PHE A 106 8.45 -2.24 0.46
CA PHE A 106 7.84 -0.96 0.11
C PHE A 106 7.83 -0.73 -1.41
N ASP A 107 8.96 -0.99 -2.07
CA ASP A 107 9.09 -0.87 -3.52
C ASP A 107 8.10 -1.80 -4.27
N TYR A 108 7.98 -3.04 -3.83
CA TYR A 108 7.01 -4.00 -4.35
C TYR A 108 5.56 -3.52 -4.22
N LEU A 109 5.18 -3.01 -3.03
CA LEU A 109 3.84 -2.47 -2.80
C LEU A 109 3.55 -1.29 -3.72
N GLN A 110 4.50 -0.36 -3.85
CA GLN A 110 4.36 0.78 -4.75
C GLN A 110 4.22 0.36 -6.22
N GLY A 111 5.03 -0.59 -6.66
CA GLY A 111 4.97 -1.11 -8.03
C GLY A 111 3.61 -1.70 -8.38
N ASN A 112 3.00 -2.44 -7.46
CA ASN A 112 1.65 -2.97 -7.64
C ASN A 112 0.60 -1.86 -7.80
N TYR A 113 0.65 -0.82 -6.98
CA TYR A 113 -0.30 0.27 -7.06
C TYR A 113 -0.15 1.07 -8.34
N LEU A 114 1.08 1.32 -8.78
CA LEU A 114 1.37 2.01 -10.03
C LEU A 114 0.91 1.21 -11.25
N LYS A 115 1.06 -0.11 -11.23
CA LYS A 115 0.56 -1.01 -12.30
C LYS A 115 -0.93 -0.79 -12.57
N TRP A 116 -1.72 -0.49 -11.56
CA TRP A 116 -3.16 -0.29 -11.67
C TRP A 116 -3.57 1.19 -11.74
N SER A 117 -2.61 2.09 -11.91
CA SER A 117 -2.84 3.54 -12.01
C SER A 117 -3.63 4.11 -10.83
N ILE A 118 -3.35 3.63 -9.62
CA ILE A 118 -3.91 4.24 -8.43
C ILE A 118 -3.12 5.50 -8.15
N THR A 119 -3.81 6.63 -8.19
CA THR A 119 -3.29 7.96 -7.88
C THR A 119 -4.07 8.55 -6.70
N TYR A 120 -3.45 9.44 -5.94
CA TYR A 120 -4.01 10.15 -4.80
C TYR A 120 -3.82 11.66 -4.93
#